data_01fea07b0480d026eec667661ca546b9
#
_entry.id   01fea07b0480d026eec667661ca546b9
#
_cell.length_a   1.000
_cell.length_b   1.000
_cell.length_c   1.000
_cell.angle_alpha   90.00
_cell.angle_beta   90.00
_cell.angle_gamma   90.00
#
_symmetry.space_group_name_H-M   'P 1'
#
loop_
_entity.id
_entity.type
_entity.pdbx_description
1 polymer ?
#
loop_
_entity_poly.entity_id
_entity_poly.type
_entity_poly.pdbx_seq_one_letter_code
_entity_poly.pdbx_strand_id
1 'polypeptide(L)'
;VAVIAIGLLTAIYAALAARVQTDVKCALSFASLTQVGIIFVEIGCGLQYLALIHILGHGCWRTLQFLRAPSLLHDFRLMENAVGDRLEHADTIWQRATPAWLRQWLYRFALERGYFDSFLTDYVVGNFLGLFRMFDRWERAWTDLLTGRASRESEQKSQQTLDDLL
;
A
#
# COMPACT_ATOMS: atom_id res chain seq x y z
N VAL A 1 -10.78 -5.70 -23.24
CA VAL A 1 -9.41 -5.16 -23.43
C VAL A 1 -8.95 -4.42 -22.19
N ALA A 2 -9.71 -3.48 -21.63
CA ALA A 2 -9.29 -2.71 -20.44
C ALA A 2 -8.94 -3.62 -19.24
N VAL A 3 -9.77 -4.63 -18.96
CA VAL A 3 -9.55 -5.59 -17.85
C VAL A 3 -8.24 -6.37 -18.05
N ILE A 4 -7.97 -6.79 -19.28
CA ILE A 4 -6.70 -7.49 -19.62
C ILE A 4 -5.50 -6.57 -19.35
N ALA A 5 -5.56 -5.31 -19.81
CA ALA A 5 -4.47 -4.36 -19.62
C ALA A 5 -4.19 -4.09 -18.13
N ILE A 6 -5.22 -3.87 -17.35
CA ILE A 6 -5.12 -3.64 -15.89
C ILE A 6 -4.55 -4.89 -15.22
N GLY A 7 -5.06 -6.09 -15.56
CA GLY A 7 -4.57 -7.35 -15.02
C GLY A 7 -3.09 -7.58 -15.32
N LEU A 8 -2.66 -7.33 -16.56
CA LEU A 8 -1.28 -7.49 -17.00
C LEU A 8 -0.34 -6.51 -16.28
N LEU A 9 -0.71 -5.23 -16.22
CA LEU A 9 0.06 -4.21 -15.50
C LEU A 9 0.21 -4.56 -14.00
N THR A 10 -0.88 -4.99 -13.38
CA THR A 10 -0.88 -5.43 -11.98
C THR A 10 0.03 -6.64 -11.79
N ALA A 11 -0.04 -7.63 -12.68
CA ALA A 11 0.79 -8.84 -12.59
C ALA A 11 2.28 -8.51 -12.73
N ILE A 12 2.65 -7.68 -13.71
CA ILE A 12 4.05 -7.28 -13.93
C ILE A 12 4.57 -6.46 -12.73
N TYR A 13 3.82 -5.44 -12.30
CA TYR A 13 4.20 -4.63 -11.16
C TYR A 13 4.39 -5.46 -9.89
N ALA A 14 3.42 -6.31 -9.56
CA ALA A 14 3.46 -7.14 -8.37
C ALA A 14 4.60 -8.18 -8.42
N ALA A 15 4.88 -8.75 -9.59
CA ALA A 15 6.00 -9.68 -9.77
C ALA A 15 7.36 -9.00 -9.55
N LEU A 16 7.53 -7.76 -9.99
CA LEU A 16 8.74 -6.98 -9.76
C LEU A 16 8.87 -6.60 -8.28
N ALA A 17 7.78 -6.11 -7.68
CA ALA A 17 7.73 -5.73 -6.27
C ALA A 17 8.02 -6.91 -5.33
N ALA A 18 7.49 -8.11 -5.64
CA ALA A 18 7.76 -9.32 -4.85
C ALA A 18 9.24 -9.68 -4.74
N ARG A 19 10.04 -9.39 -5.78
CA ARG A 19 11.46 -9.75 -5.84
C ARG A 19 12.37 -8.91 -4.96
N VAL A 20 11.95 -7.71 -4.60
CA VAL A 20 12.75 -6.76 -3.80
C VAL A 20 12.30 -6.71 -2.33
N GLN A 21 11.24 -7.42 -1.98
CA GLN A 21 10.79 -7.49 -0.59
C GLN A 21 11.75 -8.32 0.25
N THR A 22 12.14 -7.76 1.38
CA THR A 22 12.97 -8.42 2.39
C THR A 22 12.15 -9.26 3.36
N ASP A 23 10.87 -8.92 3.53
CA ASP A 23 9.94 -9.67 4.36
C ASP A 23 9.17 -10.69 3.54
N VAL A 24 9.19 -11.94 4.00
CA VAL A 24 8.59 -13.08 3.30
C VAL A 24 7.07 -12.94 3.18
N LYS A 25 6.41 -12.42 4.21
CA LYS A 25 4.97 -12.21 4.18
C LYS A 25 4.60 -11.14 3.15
N CYS A 26 5.39 -10.06 3.07
CA CYS A 26 5.23 -9.05 2.04
C CYS A 26 5.51 -9.62 0.64
N ALA A 27 6.56 -10.40 0.47
CA ALA A 27 6.86 -11.07 -0.79
C ALA A 27 5.73 -12.01 -1.23
N LEU A 28 5.17 -12.80 -0.30
CA LEU A 28 4.01 -13.66 -0.55
C LEU A 28 2.76 -12.86 -0.93
N SER A 29 2.53 -11.70 -0.30
CA SER A 29 1.41 -10.82 -0.62
C SER A 29 1.52 -10.28 -2.05
N PHE A 30 2.69 -9.78 -2.45
CA PHE A 30 2.92 -9.32 -3.83
C PHE A 30 2.86 -10.47 -4.84
N ALA A 31 3.37 -11.65 -4.50
CA ALA A 31 3.21 -12.83 -5.34
C ALA A 31 1.73 -13.25 -5.47
N SER A 32 0.91 -13.05 -4.43
CA SER A 32 -0.55 -13.24 -4.52
C SER A 32 -1.18 -12.23 -5.47
N LEU A 33 -0.79 -10.95 -5.36
CA LEU A 33 -1.27 -9.90 -6.24
C LEU A 33 -0.91 -10.16 -7.71
N THR A 34 0.26 -10.76 -7.97
CA THR A 34 0.64 -11.21 -9.32
C THR A 34 -0.38 -12.20 -9.87
N GLN A 35 -0.77 -13.20 -9.10
CA GLN A 35 -1.74 -14.21 -9.52
C GLN A 35 -3.13 -13.62 -9.71
N VAL A 36 -3.54 -12.70 -8.85
CA VAL A 36 -4.79 -11.94 -9.02
C VAL A 36 -4.78 -11.18 -10.35
N GLY A 37 -3.65 -10.54 -10.70
CA GLY A 37 -3.50 -9.89 -12.01
C GLY A 37 -3.67 -10.85 -13.17
N ILE A 38 -3.12 -12.07 -13.09
CA ILE A 38 -3.29 -13.13 -14.10
C ILE A 38 -4.75 -13.57 -14.20
N ILE A 39 -5.44 -13.75 -13.07
CA ILE A 39 -6.88 -14.09 -13.05
C ILE A 39 -7.71 -13.00 -13.76
N PHE A 40 -7.39 -11.71 -13.58
CA PHE A 40 -8.03 -10.63 -14.33
C PHE A 40 -7.80 -10.76 -15.84
N VAL A 41 -6.62 -11.17 -16.27
CA VAL A 41 -6.35 -11.43 -17.69
C VAL A 41 -7.19 -12.60 -18.19
N GLU A 42 -7.28 -13.70 -17.45
CA GLU A 42 -8.10 -14.87 -17.79
C GLU A 42 -9.58 -14.49 -17.96
N ILE A 43 -10.12 -13.71 -17.00
CA ILE A 43 -11.50 -13.19 -17.07
C ILE A 43 -11.67 -12.29 -18.30
N GLY A 44 -10.72 -11.40 -18.55
CA GLY A 44 -10.75 -10.48 -19.68
C GLY A 44 -10.66 -11.17 -21.03
N CYS A 45 -10.03 -12.36 -21.11
CA CYS A 45 -9.99 -13.23 -22.26
C CYS A 45 -11.25 -14.10 -22.41
N GLY A 46 -12.20 -14.04 -21.46
CA GLY A 46 -13.41 -14.87 -21.49
C GLY A 46 -13.23 -16.29 -20.96
N LEU A 47 -12.08 -16.61 -20.34
CA LEU A 47 -11.75 -17.94 -19.81
C LEU A 47 -12.33 -18.12 -18.38
N GLN A 48 -13.64 -17.96 -18.23
CA GLN A 48 -14.32 -17.89 -16.92
C GLN A 48 -14.11 -19.16 -16.06
N TYR A 49 -14.20 -20.35 -16.68
CA TYR A 49 -13.99 -21.60 -15.95
C TYR A 49 -12.54 -21.78 -15.48
N LEU A 50 -11.58 -21.36 -16.30
CA LEU A 50 -10.16 -21.38 -15.94
C LEU A 50 -9.90 -20.43 -14.78
N ALA A 51 -10.42 -19.19 -14.85
CA ALA A 51 -10.32 -18.22 -13.80
C ALA A 51 -10.92 -18.72 -12.47
N LEU A 52 -12.07 -19.39 -12.52
CA LEU A 52 -12.69 -19.96 -11.32
C LEU A 52 -11.82 -21.04 -10.67
N ILE A 53 -11.29 -21.96 -11.46
CA ILE A 53 -10.37 -23.01 -10.98
C ILE A 53 -9.09 -22.37 -10.42
N HIS A 54 -8.57 -21.34 -11.09
CA HIS A 54 -7.39 -20.60 -10.65
C HIS A 54 -7.64 -19.90 -9.31
N ILE A 55 -8.77 -19.22 -9.13
CA ILE A 55 -9.15 -18.57 -7.86
C ILE A 55 -9.17 -19.59 -6.71
N LEU A 56 -9.84 -20.73 -6.92
CA LEU A 56 -9.93 -21.75 -5.87
C LEU A 56 -8.57 -22.35 -5.53
N GLY A 57 -7.81 -22.77 -6.56
CA GLY A 57 -6.48 -23.36 -6.39
C GLY A 57 -5.51 -22.37 -5.75
N HIS A 58 -5.50 -21.12 -6.24
CA HIS A 58 -4.67 -20.06 -5.69
C HIS A 58 -5.03 -19.74 -4.24
N GLY A 59 -6.33 -19.63 -3.92
CA GLY A 59 -6.79 -19.36 -2.55
C GLY A 59 -6.34 -20.44 -1.57
N CYS A 60 -6.57 -21.70 -1.89
CA CYS A 60 -6.13 -22.84 -1.07
C CYS A 60 -4.60 -22.86 -0.90
N TRP A 61 -3.86 -22.71 -2.00
CA TRP A 61 -2.40 -22.76 -1.98
C TRP A 61 -1.79 -21.61 -1.15
N ARG A 62 -2.30 -20.40 -1.34
CA ARG A 62 -1.82 -19.22 -0.59
C ARG A 62 -2.13 -19.31 0.89
N THR A 63 -3.32 -19.72 1.24
CA THR A 63 -3.67 -19.94 2.66
C THR A 63 -2.68 -20.91 3.29
N LEU A 64 -2.38 -22.02 2.63
CA LEU A 64 -1.41 -22.99 3.11
C LEU A 64 0.01 -22.39 3.23
N GLN A 65 0.44 -21.58 2.25
CA GLN A 65 1.75 -20.92 2.30
C GLN A 65 1.84 -19.91 3.46
N PHE A 66 0.78 -19.09 3.68
CA PHE A 66 0.75 -18.15 4.80
C PHE A 66 0.75 -18.86 6.16
N LEU A 67 0.04 -19.97 6.29
CA LEU A 67 0.03 -20.77 7.53
C LEU A 67 1.39 -21.43 7.78
N ARG A 68 2.09 -21.84 6.72
CA ARG A 68 3.41 -22.48 6.81
C ARG A 68 4.57 -21.49 6.77
N ALA A 69 4.33 -20.22 6.46
CA ALA A 69 5.37 -19.20 6.49
C ALA A 69 5.71 -18.83 7.94
N PRO A 70 6.54 -19.61 8.64
CA PRO A 70 7.20 -19.13 9.84
C PRO A 70 8.17 -18.05 9.40
N SER A 71 8.65 -17.29 10.31
CA SER A 71 9.64 -16.26 10.09
C SER A 71 10.89 -16.84 9.39
N LEU A 72 10.84 -16.99 8.07
CA LEU A 72 12.02 -17.37 7.27
C LEU A 72 13.21 -16.44 7.57
N LEU A 73 12.93 -15.21 7.98
CA LEU A 73 13.94 -14.29 8.48
C LEU A 73 14.59 -14.79 9.78
N HIS A 74 13.82 -15.46 10.64
CA HIS A 74 14.35 -16.07 11.86
C HIS A 74 15.20 -17.29 11.54
N ASP A 75 14.73 -18.15 10.64
CA ASP A 75 15.46 -19.33 10.20
C ASP A 75 16.71 -18.96 9.41
N PHE A 76 16.67 -17.92 8.58
CA PHE A 76 17.82 -17.40 7.84
C PHE A 76 18.87 -16.81 8.79
N ARG A 77 18.47 -16.04 9.80
CA ARG A 77 19.36 -15.54 10.84
C ARG A 77 19.96 -16.65 11.71
N LEU A 78 19.18 -17.69 12.02
CA LEU A 78 19.70 -18.86 12.71
C LEU A 78 20.75 -19.58 11.86
N MET A 79 20.53 -19.68 10.55
CA MET A 79 21.46 -20.30 9.61
C MET A 79 22.73 -19.46 9.44
N GLU A 80 22.63 -18.13 9.26
CA GLU A 80 23.77 -17.21 9.25
C GLU A 80 24.59 -17.28 10.55
N ASN A 81 23.92 -17.30 11.70
CA ASN A 81 24.56 -17.44 13.00
C ASN A 81 25.23 -18.80 13.20
N ALA A 82 24.67 -19.87 12.64
CA ALA A 82 25.23 -21.22 12.73
C ALA A 82 26.44 -21.41 11.81
N VAL A 83 26.45 -20.76 10.65
CA VAL A 83 27.55 -20.83 9.67
C VAL A 83 28.66 -19.82 10.00
N GLY A 84 28.35 -18.76 10.76
CA GLY A 84 29.32 -17.73 11.16
C GLY A 84 29.77 -16.80 10.02
N ASP A 85 29.15 -16.90 8.85
CA ASP A 85 29.47 -16.09 7.67
C ASP A 85 28.18 -15.68 6.93
N ARG A 86 28.26 -14.54 6.23
CA ARG A 86 27.14 -14.08 5.39
C ARG A 86 27.01 -14.99 4.18
N LEU A 87 25.81 -15.55 3.99
CA LEU A 87 25.51 -16.32 2.80
C LEU A 87 25.62 -15.42 1.56
N GLU A 88 26.64 -15.63 0.74
CA GLU A 88 26.78 -14.92 -0.52
C GLU A 88 25.57 -15.18 -1.42
N HIS A 89 24.96 -14.11 -1.88
CA HIS A 89 23.88 -14.20 -2.87
C HIS A 89 24.47 -14.66 -4.20
N ALA A 90 24.11 -15.86 -4.62
CA ALA A 90 24.50 -16.37 -5.93
C ALA A 90 24.05 -15.40 -7.03
N ASP A 91 24.98 -14.99 -7.90
CA ASP A 91 24.70 -14.15 -9.06
C ASP A 91 23.62 -14.78 -9.95
N THR A 92 22.44 -14.20 -9.94
CA THR A 92 21.32 -14.68 -10.76
C THR A 92 21.55 -14.29 -12.23
N ILE A 93 21.14 -15.16 -13.18
CA ILE A 93 21.18 -14.91 -14.63
C ILE A 93 20.62 -13.52 -15.00
N TRP A 94 19.61 -13.06 -14.25
CA TRP A 94 19.03 -11.74 -14.37
C TRP A 94 20.01 -10.58 -14.08
N GLN A 95 20.93 -10.76 -13.15
CA GLN A 95 21.95 -9.75 -12.82
C GLN A 95 22.98 -9.59 -13.96
N ARG A 96 23.21 -10.65 -14.75
CA ARG A 96 24.11 -10.62 -15.90
C ARG A 96 23.44 -10.08 -17.16
N ALA A 97 22.12 -10.23 -17.29
CA ALA A 97 21.36 -9.84 -18.51
C ALA A 97 20.91 -8.38 -18.51
N THR A 98 20.84 -7.72 -17.33
CA THR A 98 20.31 -6.34 -17.23
C THR A 98 21.41 -5.32 -16.97
N PRO A 99 21.40 -4.16 -17.68
CA PRO A 99 22.34 -3.07 -17.42
C PRO A 99 22.14 -2.50 -16.01
N ALA A 100 23.23 -2.07 -15.38
CA ALA A 100 23.25 -1.65 -13.97
C ALA A 100 22.28 -0.49 -13.67
N TRP A 101 22.13 0.46 -14.59
CA TRP A 101 21.21 1.60 -14.43
C TRP A 101 19.74 1.17 -14.40
N LEU A 102 19.35 0.22 -15.28
CA LEU A 102 17.98 -0.29 -15.36
C LEU A 102 17.65 -1.12 -14.10
N ARG A 103 18.62 -1.91 -13.62
CA ARG A 103 18.51 -2.68 -12.39
C ARG A 103 18.31 -1.78 -11.18
N GLN A 104 19.08 -0.72 -11.04
CA GLN A 104 18.96 0.24 -9.95
C GLN A 104 17.62 0.98 -9.99
N TRP A 105 17.18 1.39 -11.18
CA TRP A 105 15.89 2.05 -11.38
C TRP A 105 14.73 1.11 -11.02
N LEU A 106 14.74 -0.11 -11.55
CA LEU A 106 13.73 -1.13 -11.24
C LEU A 106 13.71 -1.49 -9.76
N TYR A 107 14.90 -1.59 -9.14
CA TYR A 107 15.00 -1.88 -7.72
C TYR A 107 14.37 -0.77 -6.89
N ARG A 108 14.68 0.50 -7.17
CA ARG A 108 14.07 1.66 -6.47
C ARG A 108 12.57 1.71 -6.70
N PHE A 109 12.14 1.61 -7.94
CA PHE A 109 10.72 1.62 -8.30
C PHE A 109 9.93 0.52 -7.56
N ALA A 110 10.48 -0.68 -7.49
CA ALA A 110 9.83 -1.80 -6.84
C ALA A 110 9.90 -1.71 -5.30
N LEU A 111 11.01 -1.19 -4.74
CA LEU A 111 11.17 -0.99 -3.29
C LEU A 111 10.22 0.10 -2.77
N GLU A 112 10.10 1.21 -3.49
CA GLU A 112 9.21 2.33 -3.16
C GLU A 112 7.77 2.09 -3.62
N ARG A 113 7.44 0.84 -3.98
CA ARG A 113 6.08 0.44 -4.41
C ARG A 113 5.52 1.31 -5.53
N GLY A 114 6.39 1.75 -6.45
CA GLY A 114 6.03 2.62 -7.57
C GLY A 114 5.61 4.03 -7.14
N TYR A 115 6.11 4.52 -5.99
CA TYR A 115 5.72 5.80 -5.37
C TYR A 115 4.21 5.90 -5.04
N PHE A 116 3.53 4.75 -5.03
CA PHE A 116 2.09 4.71 -4.81
C PHE A 116 1.71 5.18 -3.40
N ASP A 117 2.53 4.89 -2.39
CA ASP A 117 2.30 5.34 -1.02
C ASP A 117 2.38 6.88 -0.91
N SER A 118 3.32 7.53 -1.62
CA SER A 118 3.42 8.99 -1.67
C SER A 118 2.21 9.59 -2.39
N PHE A 119 1.83 9.03 -3.54
CA PHE A 119 0.66 9.46 -4.27
C PHE A 119 -0.63 9.30 -3.43
N LEU A 120 -0.79 8.18 -2.74
CA LEU A 120 -1.95 7.95 -1.88
C LEU A 120 -1.99 8.96 -0.73
N THR A 121 -0.84 9.21 -0.10
CA THR A 121 -0.75 10.14 1.03
C THR A 121 -1.05 11.58 0.59
N ASP A 122 -0.49 12.02 -0.52
CA ASP A 122 -0.62 13.40 -0.97
C ASP A 122 -2.00 13.70 -1.56
N TYR A 123 -2.52 12.80 -2.42
CA TYR A 123 -3.77 13.05 -3.14
C TYR A 123 -5.00 12.48 -2.44
N VAL A 124 -4.93 11.29 -1.86
CA VAL A 124 -6.10 10.66 -1.24
C VAL A 124 -6.21 11.05 0.22
N VAL A 125 -5.18 10.83 1.02
CA VAL A 125 -5.23 11.11 2.46
C VAL A 125 -5.31 12.60 2.71
N GLY A 126 -4.57 13.43 1.99
CA GLY A 126 -4.61 14.88 2.11
C GLY A 126 -6.00 15.45 1.84
N ASN A 127 -6.63 15.03 0.73
CA ASN A 127 -7.99 15.47 0.36
C ASN A 127 -9.05 14.92 1.35
N PHE A 128 -8.89 13.68 1.78
CA PHE A 128 -9.77 13.05 2.75
C PHE A 128 -9.74 13.80 4.09
N LEU A 129 -8.54 14.08 4.62
CA LEU A 129 -8.37 14.88 5.84
C LEU A 129 -8.89 16.30 5.67
N GLY A 130 -8.79 16.89 4.47
CA GLY A 130 -9.37 18.18 4.13
C GLY A 130 -10.89 18.16 4.27
N LEU A 131 -11.54 17.12 3.76
CA LEU A 131 -12.98 16.91 3.88
C LEU A 131 -13.41 16.77 5.33
N PHE A 132 -12.71 15.97 6.14
CA PHE A 132 -13.02 15.82 7.56
C PHE A 132 -12.82 17.10 8.37
N ARG A 133 -11.78 17.90 8.06
CA ARG A 133 -11.60 19.23 8.66
C ARG A 133 -12.73 20.20 8.29
N MET A 134 -13.34 20.05 7.13
CA MET A 134 -14.52 20.81 6.74
C MET A 134 -15.73 20.40 7.58
N PHE A 135 -15.98 19.10 7.75
CA PHE A 135 -17.06 18.59 8.60
C PHE A 135 -16.88 18.99 10.08
N ASP A 136 -15.67 18.89 10.61
CA ASP A 136 -15.35 19.32 11.98
C ASP A 136 -15.64 20.84 12.18
N ARG A 137 -15.32 21.66 11.18
CA ARG A 137 -15.69 23.09 11.20
C ARG A 137 -17.20 23.32 11.18
N TRP A 138 -17.93 22.54 10.38
CA TRP A 138 -19.39 22.60 10.35
C TRP A 138 -20.01 22.16 11.68
N GLU A 139 -19.52 21.07 12.24
CA GLU A 139 -19.96 20.58 13.53
C GLU A 139 -19.75 21.61 14.66
N ARG A 140 -18.57 22.23 14.70
CA ARG A 140 -18.29 23.31 15.67
C ARG A 140 -19.21 24.51 15.44
N ALA A 141 -19.41 24.94 14.21
CA ALA A 141 -20.30 26.04 13.89
C ALA A 141 -21.75 25.75 14.34
N TRP A 142 -22.23 24.53 14.11
CA TRP A 142 -23.54 24.08 14.58
C TRP A 142 -23.61 24.03 16.12
N THR A 143 -22.58 23.51 16.76
CA THR A 143 -22.53 23.41 18.22
C THR A 143 -22.49 24.81 18.86
N ASP A 144 -21.73 25.73 18.29
CA ASP A 144 -21.65 27.12 18.76
C ASP A 144 -22.98 27.88 18.56
N LEU A 145 -23.66 27.62 17.43
CA LEU A 145 -24.99 28.16 17.19
C LEU A 145 -26.03 27.64 18.20
N LEU A 146 -26.03 26.32 18.44
CA LEU A 146 -26.97 25.67 19.35
C LEU A 146 -26.72 26.03 20.81
N THR A 147 -25.46 26.23 21.23
CA THR A 147 -25.07 26.60 22.58
C THR A 147 -25.11 28.09 22.84
N GLY A 148 -25.37 28.92 21.83
CA GLY A 148 -25.38 30.39 21.95
C GLY A 148 -24.01 30.98 22.33
N ARG A 149 -22.91 30.23 22.15
CA ARG A 149 -21.57 30.71 22.47
C ARG A 149 -21.15 31.90 21.61
N ALA A 150 -21.49 31.87 20.33
CA ALA A 150 -21.21 32.99 19.41
C ALA A 150 -21.84 34.32 19.87
N SER A 151 -23.03 34.26 20.45
CA SER A 151 -23.71 35.46 21.01
C SER A 151 -23.04 35.96 22.30
N ARG A 152 -22.57 35.07 23.16
CA ARG A 152 -21.90 35.42 24.41
C ARG A 152 -20.50 36.01 24.20
N GLU A 153 -19.73 35.52 23.25
CA GLU A 153 -18.41 36.08 22.90
C GLU A 153 -18.52 37.48 22.28
N SER A 154 -19.55 37.72 21.48
CA SER A 154 -19.81 39.05 20.92
C SER A 154 -20.25 40.04 21.95
N GLU A 155 -21.08 39.63 22.94
CA GLU A 155 -21.45 40.45 24.09
C GLU A 155 -20.27 40.78 25.00
N GLN A 156 -19.43 39.81 25.32
CA GLN A 156 -18.23 40.02 26.13
C GLN A 156 -17.22 40.95 25.46
N LYS A 157 -17.00 40.79 24.16
CA LYS A 157 -16.12 41.69 23.39
C LYS A 157 -16.66 43.13 23.36
N SER A 158 -17.96 43.29 23.21
CA SER A 158 -18.59 44.62 23.23
C SER A 158 -18.50 45.30 24.60
N GLN A 159 -18.67 44.56 25.71
CA GLN A 159 -18.49 45.05 27.08
C GLN A 159 -17.03 45.41 27.32
N GLN A 160 -16.07 44.57 26.92
CA GLN A 160 -14.67 44.85 27.12
C GLN A 160 -14.19 46.12 26.37
N THR A 161 -14.72 46.35 25.16
CA THR A 161 -14.43 47.54 24.38
C THR A 161 -15.04 48.81 25.00
N LEU A 162 -16.17 48.68 25.69
CA LEU A 162 -16.80 49.77 26.41
C LEU A 162 -16.05 50.15 27.71
N ASP A 163 -15.54 49.14 28.44
CA ASP A 163 -14.74 49.30 29.62
C ASP A 163 -13.35 49.94 29.35
N ASP A 164 -12.79 49.63 28.16
CA ASP A 164 -11.52 50.22 27.72
C ASP A 164 -11.64 51.68 27.21
N LEU A 165 -12.87 52.17 27.01
CA LEU A 165 -13.16 53.55 26.56
C LEU A 165 -13.59 54.52 27.66
N LEU A 166 -13.80 54.04 28.90
CA LEU A 166 -14.16 54.80 30.09
C LEU A 166 -12.97 54.93 31.03
#